data_731432a32b04876e724f799e55ef8e5b
#
_entry.id   731432a32b04876e724f799e55ef8e5b
#
_cell.length_a   1.000
_cell.length_b   1.000
_cell.length_c   1.000
_cell.angle_alpha   90.00
_cell.angle_beta   90.00
_cell.angle_gamma   90.00
#
_symmetry.space_group_name_H-M   'P 1'
#
loop_
_entity.id
_entity.type
_entity.pdbx_description
1 polymer ?
#
loop_
_entity_poly.entity_id
_entity_poly.type
_entity_poly.pdbx_seq_one_letter_code
_entity_poly.pdbx_strand_id
1 'polypeptide(L)'
;MSIAPWSFSKIKSFEQCPKKFYHLNIAKDYKEPHTEAMRYGTKMHLVAEEYIKNGKPIPPEFAYLNGPLQALERKKGNKLTEIKMGLDDNLDPCGFRDKNVWWRGIADLIIIKDKKAWVIDYKTSKSAEYADKGQLELMAMATFKHFPEIQKINAGLLFVIANKAVKEVYRKEDSGDLWDKWFYKYSRMEIAEKEDVWNARPSGLCKRHCVVLECVHNGSN
;
A
#
# COMPACT_ATOMS: atom_id res chain seq x y z
N MET A 1 -18.80 -14.87 4.07
CA MET A 1 -17.75 -14.00 4.69
C MET A 1 -17.42 -12.90 3.71
N SER A 2 -17.09 -11.71 4.14
CA SER A 2 -16.79 -10.61 3.19
C SER A 2 -15.28 -10.39 3.07
N ILE A 3 -14.75 -10.32 1.84
CA ILE A 3 -13.36 -9.93 1.55
C ILE A 3 -13.06 -8.52 2.07
N ALA A 4 -14.09 -7.68 2.22
CA ALA A 4 -13.94 -6.36 2.79
C ALA A 4 -13.48 -6.42 4.27
N PRO A 5 -12.69 -5.47 4.74
CA PRO A 5 -12.08 -4.40 3.95
C PRO A 5 -10.92 -4.91 3.06
N TRP A 6 -10.90 -4.41 1.83
CA TRP A 6 -9.79 -4.69 0.94
C TRP A 6 -8.73 -3.58 0.99
N SER A 7 -7.59 -3.83 0.36
CA SER A 7 -6.46 -2.91 0.28
C SER A 7 -5.62 -3.22 -0.96
N PHE A 8 -4.68 -2.33 -1.30
CA PHE A 8 -3.73 -2.58 -2.36
C PHE A 8 -3.01 -3.94 -2.20
N SER A 9 -2.50 -4.24 -1.02
CA SER A 9 -1.78 -5.49 -0.75
C SER A 9 -2.67 -6.73 -0.92
N LYS A 10 -3.96 -6.65 -0.55
CA LYS A 10 -4.89 -7.76 -0.76
C LYS A 10 -5.16 -8.01 -2.25
N ILE A 11 -5.39 -6.95 -3.04
CA ILE A 11 -5.53 -7.06 -4.51
C ILE A 11 -4.28 -7.70 -5.12
N LYS A 12 -3.09 -7.23 -4.74
CA LYS A 12 -1.82 -7.77 -5.26
C LYS A 12 -1.62 -9.23 -4.89
N SER A 13 -1.94 -9.60 -3.66
CA SER A 13 -1.87 -11.00 -3.21
C SER A 13 -2.80 -11.90 -4.01
N PHE A 14 -4.05 -11.46 -4.25
CA PHE A 14 -5.01 -12.18 -5.07
C PHE A 14 -4.56 -12.27 -6.53
N GLU A 15 -4.12 -11.17 -7.13
CA GLU A 15 -3.59 -11.16 -8.50
C GLU A 15 -2.36 -12.07 -8.66
N GLN A 16 -1.53 -12.17 -7.63
CA GLN A 16 -0.38 -13.07 -7.63
C GLN A 16 -0.81 -14.54 -7.65
N CYS A 17 -1.72 -14.96 -6.78
CA CYS A 17 -2.26 -16.30 -6.76
C CYS A 17 -3.54 -16.36 -5.90
N PRO A 18 -4.74 -16.50 -6.50
CA PRO A 18 -5.99 -16.62 -5.75
C PRO A 18 -5.97 -17.75 -4.71
N LYS A 19 -5.40 -18.91 -5.02
CA LYS A 19 -5.28 -20.03 -4.06
C LYS A 19 -4.45 -19.63 -2.84
N LYS A 20 -3.28 -19.01 -3.04
CA LYS A 20 -2.46 -18.51 -1.92
C LYS A 20 -3.20 -17.43 -1.12
N PHE A 21 -3.89 -16.52 -1.80
CA PHE A 21 -4.70 -15.49 -1.14
C PHE A 21 -5.78 -16.12 -0.24
N TYR A 22 -6.50 -17.12 -0.72
CA TYR A 22 -7.51 -17.86 0.05
C TYR A 22 -6.92 -18.37 1.37
N HIS A 23 -5.84 -19.13 1.29
CA HIS A 23 -5.21 -19.74 2.46
C HIS A 23 -4.69 -18.71 3.48
N LEU A 24 -4.16 -17.58 3.00
CA LEU A 24 -3.63 -16.54 3.89
C LEU A 24 -4.68 -15.58 4.46
N ASN A 25 -5.76 -15.31 3.71
CA ASN A 25 -6.68 -14.22 4.03
C ASN A 25 -8.09 -14.67 4.39
N ILE A 26 -8.56 -15.80 3.83
CA ILE A 26 -9.91 -16.33 4.04
C ILE A 26 -9.87 -17.49 5.04
N ALA A 27 -9.25 -18.60 4.68
CA ALA A 27 -9.11 -19.79 5.54
C ALA A 27 -8.18 -19.53 6.73
N LYS A 28 -7.12 -18.75 6.54
CA LYS A 28 -6.11 -18.37 7.55
C LYS A 28 -5.40 -19.57 8.18
N ASP A 29 -5.32 -20.65 7.44
CA ASP A 29 -4.66 -21.91 7.82
C ASP A 29 -3.13 -21.86 7.59
N TYR A 30 -2.67 -20.91 6.79
CA TYR A 30 -1.25 -20.59 6.60
C TYR A 30 -0.93 -19.14 6.98
N LYS A 31 0.33 -18.89 7.33
CA LYS A 31 0.85 -17.53 7.62
C LYS A 31 2.18 -17.33 6.92
N GLU A 32 2.37 -16.15 6.33
CA GLU A 32 3.70 -15.77 5.84
C GLU A 32 4.65 -15.49 7.01
N PRO A 33 5.90 -16.00 6.93
CA PRO A 33 6.89 -15.71 7.96
C PRO A 33 7.27 -14.21 7.95
N HIS A 34 7.44 -13.64 9.12
CA HIS A 34 8.01 -12.30 9.27
C HIS A 34 9.50 -12.34 8.93
N THR A 35 9.84 -11.91 7.73
CA THR A 35 11.23 -11.87 7.29
C THR A 35 12.02 -10.73 7.96
N GLU A 36 13.36 -10.85 7.96
CA GLU A 36 14.23 -9.78 8.44
C GLU A 36 14.04 -8.49 7.62
N ALA A 37 13.87 -8.62 6.31
CA ALA A 37 13.59 -7.48 5.42
C ALA A 37 12.29 -6.73 5.80
N MET A 38 11.23 -7.47 6.18
CA MET A 38 9.97 -6.85 6.65
C MET A 38 10.17 -6.11 7.97
N ARG A 39 10.90 -6.72 8.93
CA ARG A 39 11.23 -6.06 10.20
C ARG A 39 12.08 -4.81 9.99
N TYR A 40 13.05 -4.87 9.10
CA TYR A 40 13.88 -3.73 8.74
C TYR A 40 13.03 -2.60 8.11
N GLY A 41 12.14 -2.93 7.18
CA GLY A 41 11.19 -1.97 6.58
C GLY A 41 10.35 -1.27 7.65
N THR A 42 9.74 -2.03 8.57
CA THR A 42 8.94 -1.48 9.67
C THR A 42 9.74 -0.51 10.54
N LYS A 43 10.99 -0.85 10.89
CA LYS A 43 11.87 0.05 11.66
C LYS A 43 12.17 1.33 10.90
N MET A 44 12.44 1.23 9.61
CA MET A 44 12.73 2.38 8.76
C MET A 44 11.54 3.34 8.68
N HIS A 45 10.31 2.83 8.49
CA HIS A 45 9.09 3.66 8.49
C HIS A 45 8.90 4.37 9.84
N LEU A 46 9.11 3.68 10.95
CA LEU A 46 9.03 4.29 12.29
C LEU A 46 10.07 5.42 12.45
N VAL A 47 11.30 5.23 12.00
CA VAL A 47 12.34 6.28 12.05
C VAL A 47 11.93 7.48 11.20
N ALA A 48 11.39 7.25 10.00
CA ALA A 48 10.93 8.31 9.13
C ALA A 48 9.74 9.08 9.73
N GLU A 49 8.76 8.37 10.31
CA GLU A 49 7.64 8.98 11.03
C GLU A 49 8.13 9.86 12.19
N GLU A 50 8.97 9.30 13.07
CA GLU A 50 9.46 9.99 14.26
C GLU A 50 10.30 11.23 13.91
N TYR A 51 11.08 11.18 12.84
CA TYR A 51 11.81 12.34 12.35
C TYR A 51 10.87 13.44 11.87
N ILE A 52 9.93 13.12 10.98
CA ILE A 52 9.02 14.13 10.37
C ILE A 52 8.05 14.70 11.41
N LYS A 53 7.52 13.87 12.31
CA LYS A 53 6.49 14.24 13.28
C LYS A 53 7.04 14.90 14.53
N ASN A 54 8.13 14.36 15.06
CA ASN A 54 8.65 14.68 16.38
C ASN A 54 10.07 15.29 16.35
N GLY A 55 10.69 15.42 15.18
CA GLY A 55 12.06 15.93 15.05
C GLY A 55 13.13 15.04 15.68
N LYS A 56 12.83 13.75 15.91
CA LYS A 56 13.81 12.83 16.51
C LYS A 56 14.99 12.60 15.57
N PRO A 57 16.23 12.56 16.09
CA PRO A 57 17.40 12.32 15.27
C PRO A 57 17.34 10.93 14.60
N ILE A 58 17.85 10.87 13.37
CA ILE A 58 17.93 9.62 12.60
C ILE A 58 19.10 8.80 13.15
N PRO A 59 18.87 7.53 13.58
CA PRO A 59 19.94 6.66 14.05
C PRO A 59 21.01 6.40 12.97
N PRO A 60 22.29 6.19 13.36
CA PRO A 60 23.39 6.01 12.40
C PRO A 60 23.15 4.91 11.35
N GLU A 61 22.51 3.79 11.72
CA GLU A 61 22.17 2.70 10.81
C GLU A 61 21.16 3.08 9.72
N PHE A 62 20.43 4.20 9.88
CA PHE A 62 19.50 4.76 8.91
C PHE A 62 19.98 6.09 8.32
N ALA A 63 21.28 6.39 8.39
CA ALA A 63 21.85 7.67 7.94
C ALA A 63 21.51 8.03 6.48
N TYR A 64 21.24 7.03 5.62
CA TYR A 64 20.79 7.24 4.24
C TYR A 64 19.44 7.97 4.13
N LEU A 65 18.64 8.03 5.20
CA LEU A 65 17.39 8.78 5.26
C LEU A 65 17.59 10.29 5.40
N ASN A 66 18.76 10.76 5.85
CA ASN A 66 18.98 12.18 6.17
C ASN A 66 18.63 13.11 4.99
N GLY A 67 19.20 12.88 3.82
CA GLY A 67 18.94 13.72 2.64
C GLY A 67 17.45 13.72 2.22
N PRO A 68 16.86 12.54 1.97
CA PRO A 68 15.45 12.45 1.60
C PRO A 68 14.49 13.07 2.63
N LEU A 69 14.64 12.75 3.92
CA LEU A 69 13.72 13.25 4.95
C LEU A 69 13.89 14.75 5.21
N GLN A 70 15.12 15.31 5.19
CA GLN A 70 15.34 16.75 5.26
C GLN A 70 14.67 17.50 4.10
N ALA A 71 14.71 16.93 2.88
CA ALA A 71 14.03 17.54 1.74
C ALA A 71 12.50 17.57 1.93
N LEU A 72 11.92 16.51 2.50
CA LEU A 72 10.49 16.45 2.83
C LEU A 72 10.13 17.37 4.00
N GLU A 73 10.98 17.44 5.02
CA GLU A 73 10.79 18.28 6.20
C GLU A 73 10.76 19.77 5.82
N ARG A 74 11.66 20.24 4.93
CA ARG A 74 11.70 21.61 4.42
C ARG A 74 10.51 21.96 3.53
N LYS A 75 9.76 20.98 3.03
CA LYS A 75 8.61 21.23 2.19
C LYS A 75 7.50 21.90 3.01
N LYS A 76 7.06 23.07 2.54
CA LYS A 76 5.99 23.84 3.21
C LYS A 76 4.65 23.10 3.11
N GLY A 77 3.90 23.08 4.18
CA GLY A 77 2.56 22.47 4.27
C GLY A 77 2.35 21.72 5.58
N ASN A 78 1.10 21.31 5.82
CA ASN A 78 0.75 20.45 6.95
C ASN A 78 1.21 19.02 6.66
N LYS A 79 2.01 18.45 7.55
CA LYS A 79 2.57 17.10 7.42
C LYS A 79 1.79 16.12 8.28
N LEU A 80 1.25 15.10 7.65
CA LEU A 80 0.48 14.03 8.27
C LEU A 80 1.22 12.71 8.02
N THR A 81 1.66 12.04 9.09
CA THR A 81 2.41 10.78 9.01
C THR A 81 1.53 9.61 9.40
N GLU A 82 1.74 8.44 8.78
CA GLU A 82 1.04 7.18 9.07
C GLU A 82 -0.50 7.33 9.09
N ILE A 83 -1.03 8.09 8.11
CA ILE A 83 -2.46 8.39 8.05
C ILE A 83 -3.25 7.17 7.61
N LYS A 84 -4.09 6.71 8.53
CA LYS A 84 -5.01 5.58 8.31
C LYS A 84 -6.30 6.09 7.68
N MET A 85 -6.56 5.69 6.46
CA MET A 85 -7.74 6.07 5.69
C MET A 85 -8.64 4.85 5.46
N GLY A 86 -9.93 5.01 5.66
CA GLY A 86 -10.98 4.06 5.31
C GLY A 86 -12.00 4.70 4.39
N LEU A 87 -12.56 3.93 3.49
CA LEU A 87 -13.71 4.31 2.66
C LEU A 87 -14.78 3.22 2.79
N ASP A 88 -16.03 3.61 2.85
CA ASP A 88 -17.14 2.67 2.71
C ASP A 88 -17.39 2.31 1.24
N ASP A 89 -18.40 1.52 0.96
CA ASP A 89 -18.74 1.03 -0.38
C ASP A 89 -19.30 2.13 -1.32
N ASN A 90 -19.72 3.28 -0.78
CA ASN A 90 -20.05 4.47 -1.54
C ASN A 90 -18.85 5.38 -1.80
N LEU A 91 -17.64 4.95 -1.38
CA LEU A 91 -16.40 5.74 -1.37
C LEU A 91 -16.47 6.97 -0.46
N ASP A 92 -17.34 6.97 0.55
CA ASP A 92 -17.34 8.01 1.56
C ASP A 92 -16.31 7.73 2.65
N PRO A 93 -15.61 8.76 3.16
CA PRO A 93 -14.62 8.59 4.21
C PRO A 93 -15.24 8.01 5.49
N CYS A 94 -14.60 6.97 6.02
CA CYS A 94 -14.97 6.36 7.27
C CYS A 94 -13.73 6.01 8.11
N GLY A 95 -13.93 5.58 9.33
CA GLY A 95 -12.83 5.15 10.20
C GLY A 95 -12.16 3.87 9.68
N PHE A 96 -10.85 3.77 9.82
CA PHE A 96 -10.03 2.64 9.36
C PHE A 96 -10.49 1.26 9.90
N ARG A 97 -11.22 1.25 11.02
CA ARG A 97 -11.74 0.04 11.69
C ARG A 97 -13.26 0.04 11.84
N ASP A 98 -13.95 0.93 11.16
CA ASP A 98 -15.41 0.99 11.21
C ASP A 98 -16.02 -0.29 10.61
N LYS A 99 -17.23 -0.63 11.04
CA LYS A 99 -17.90 -1.86 10.61
C LYS A 99 -18.24 -1.85 9.12
N ASN A 100 -18.47 -0.66 8.56
CA ASN A 100 -18.80 -0.43 7.15
C ASN A 100 -17.57 -0.15 6.28
N VAL A 101 -16.34 -0.23 6.83
CA VAL A 101 -15.14 0.00 6.02
C VAL A 101 -15.04 -1.04 4.92
N TRP A 102 -15.06 -0.59 3.68
CA TRP A 102 -14.96 -1.42 2.48
C TRP A 102 -13.54 -1.43 1.91
N TRP A 103 -12.88 -0.27 1.84
CA TRP A 103 -11.48 -0.13 1.48
C TRP A 103 -10.69 0.54 2.59
N ARG A 104 -9.41 0.17 2.73
CA ARG A 104 -8.51 0.86 3.67
C ARG A 104 -7.06 0.87 3.22
N GLY A 105 -6.36 1.93 3.59
CA GLY A 105 -4.93 2.08 3.35
C GLY A 105 -4.27 2.98 4.39
N ILE A 106 -2.94 2.93 4.42
CA ILE A 106 -2.11 3.77 5.28
C ILE A 106 -1.15 4.52 4.37
N ALA A 107 -1.13 5.84 4.47
CA ALA A 107 -0.15 6.67 3.77
C ALA A 107 0.98 7.03 4.73
N ASP A 108 2.22 6.74 4.36
CA ASP A 108 3.39 7.00 5.21
C ASP A 108 3.56 8.50 5.49
N LEU A 109 3.37 9.34 4.46
CA LEU A 109 3.41 10.79 4.60
C LEU A 109 2.50 11.47 3.58
N ILE A 110 1.63 12.36 4.07
CA ILE A 110 0.88 13.32 3.25
C ILE A 110 1.31 14.73 3.66
N ILE A 111 1.67 15.56 2.68
CA ILE A 111 1.96 16.98 2.92
C ILE A 111 0.90 17.79 2.18
N ILE A 112 0.10 18.57 2.90
CA ILE A 112 -0.99 19.37 2.34
C ILE A 112 -0.59 20.84 2.34
N LYS A 113 -0.71 21.47 1.18
CA LYS A 113 -0.54 22.92 1.01
C LYS A 113 -1.57 23.45 0.02
N ASP A 114 -2.42 24.33 0.46
CA ASP A 114 -3.53 24.89 -0.33
C ASP A 114 -4.38 23.75 -0.95
N LYS A 115 -4.65 23.81 -2.26
CA LYS A 115 -5.40 22.78 -3.00
C LYS A 115 -4.52 21.64 -3.55
N LYS A 116 -3.31 21.47 -3.01
CA LYS A 116 -2.33 20.47 -3.46
C LYS A 116 -1.87 19.60 -2.30
N ALA A 117 -1.60 18.33 -2.60
CA ALA A 117 -0.94 17.44 -1.65
C ALA A 117 0.25 16.71 -2.30
N TRP A 118 1.15 16.24 -1.46
CA TRP A 118 2.17 15.25 -1.80
C TRP A 118 1.90 14.01 -0.98
N VAL A 119 1.74 12.87 -1.66
CA VAL A 119 1.56 11.56 -1.04
C VAL A 119 2.83 10.77 -1.27
N ILE A 120 3.54 10.45 -0.21
CA ILE A 120 4.85 9.77 -0.26
C ILE A 120 4.73 8.42 0.43
N ASP A 121 5.28 7.40 -0.21
CA ASP A 121 5.42 6.06 0.33
C ASP A 121 6.91 5.65 0.27
N TYR A 122 7.46 5.22 1.41
CA TYR A 122 8.86 4.85 1.53
C TYR A 122 9.08 3.40 1.14
N LYS A 123 10.15 3.15 0.39
CA LYS A 123 10.54 1.80 -0.04
C LYS A 123 11.98 1.49 0.33
N THR A 124 12.21 0.35 0.97
CA THR A 124 13.56 -0.16 1.32
C THR A 124 14.18 -1.02 0.21
N SER A 125 13.49 -1.22 -0.89
CA SER A 125 14.05 -1.95 -2.03
C SER A 125 15.24 -1.22 -2.64
N LYS A 126 16.27 -1.98 -3.01
CA LYS A 126 17.51 -1.49 -3.66
C LYS A 126 17.31 -1.14 -5.15
N SER A 127 16.15 -1.47 -5.73
CA SER A 127 15.80 -1.15 -7.12
C SER A 127 14.39 -0.59 -7.20
N ALA A 128 14.20 0.38 -8.09
CA ALA A 128 12.89 0.93 -8.45
C ALA A 128 12.32 0.30 -9.74
N GLU A 129 12.99 -0.70 -10.31
CA GLU A 129 12.64 -1.30 -11.60
C GLU A 129 11.23 -1.89 -11.63
N TYR A 130 10.83 -2.51 -10.52
CA TYR A 130 9.50 -3.15 -10.38
C TYR A 130 8.55 -2.32 -9.51
N ALA A 131 8.69 -0.99 -9.54
CA ALA A 131 7.83 -0.10 -8.79
C ALA A 131 6.37 -0.23 -9.23
N ASP A 132 5.49 -0.63 -8.31
CA ASP A 132 4.05 -0.69 -8.59
C ASP A 132 3.37 0.63 -8.18
N LYS A 133 2.99 1.40 -9.19
CA LYS A 133 2.35 2.71 -9.01
C LYS A 133 0.91 2.62 -8.51
N GLY A 134 0.29 1.44 -8.56
CA GLY A 134 -1.09 1.24 -8.12
C GLY A 134 -1.32 1.59 -6.65
N GLN A 135 -0.30 1.42 -5.80
CA GLN A 135 -0.38 1.86 -4.41
C GLN A 135 -0.53 3.39 -4.32
N LEU A 136 0.27 4.15 -5.08
CA LEU A 136 0.19 5.61 -5.12
C LEU A 136 -1.17 6.08 -5.64
N GLU A 137 -1.69 5.41 -6.65
CA GLU A 137 -2.99 5.70 -7.25
C GLU A 137 -4.11 5.57 -6.21
N LEU A 138 -4.20 4.42 -5.52
CA LEU A 138 -5.20 4.22 -4.45
C LEU A 138 -5.06 5.22 -3.31
N MET A 139 -3.82 5.51 -2.87
CA MET A 139 -3.58 6.50 -1.82
C MET A 139 -3.98 7.90 -2.27
N ALA A 140 -3.72 8.28 -3.52
CA ALA A 140 -4.13 9.57 -4.06
C ALA A 140 -5.66 9.69 -4.10
N MET A 141 -6.36 8.66 -4.59
CA MET A 141 -7.82 8.66 -4.67
C MET A 141 -8.47 8.73 -3.28
N ALA A 142 -7.95 7.96 -2.31
CA ALA A 142 -8.42 8.04 -0.93
C ALA A 142 -8.14 9.43 -0.31
N THR A 143 -6.99 10.03 -0.63
CA THR A 143 -6.65 11.38 -0.18
C THR A 143 -7.64 12.43 -0.73
N PHE A 144 -8.08 12.33 -1.99
CA PHE A 144 -9.11 13.22 -2.54
C PHE A 144 -10.46 13.09 -1.82
N LYS A 145 -10.79 11.89 -1.33
CA LYS A 145 -12.02 11.65 -0.56
C LYS A 145 -11.93 12.21 0.85
N HIS A 146 -10.83 11.94 1.56
CA HIS A 146 -10.62 12.43 2.93
C HIS A 146 -10.34 13.93 3.02
N PHE A 147 -9.82 14.54 1.95
CA PHE A 147 -9.47 15.97 1.88
C PHE A 147 -10.09 16.58 0.60
N PRO A 148 -11.40 16.85 0.62
CA PRO A 148 -12.15 17.22 -0.58
C PRO A 148 -11.71 18.55 -1.23
N GLU A 149 -11.00 19.40 -0.49
CA GLU A 149 -10.41 20.65 -1.00
C GLU A 149 -9.23 20.42 -1.94
N ILE A 150 -8.55 19.25 -1.87
CA ILE A 150 -7.39 18.93 -2.68
C ILE A 150 -7.82 18.66 -4.13
N GLN A 151 -7.16 19.33 -5.09
CA GLN A 151 -7.44 19.19 -6.53
C GLN A 151 -6.33 18.47 -7.27
N LYS A 152 -5.10 18.47 -6.71
CA LYS A 152 -3.92 17.87 -7.33
C LYS A 152 -3.04 17.18 -6.31
N ILE A 153 -2.63 15.96 -6.63
CA ILE A 153 -1.69 15.19 -5.81
C ILE A 153 -0.43 14.87 -6.62
N ASN A 154 0.73 15.21 -6.05
CA ASN A 154 2.02 14.72 -6.51
C ASN A 154 2.39 13.52 -5.65
N ALA A 155 2.30 12.34 -6.19
CA ALA A 155 2.59 11.10 -5.48
C ALA A 155 3.99 10.57 -5.78
N GLY A 156 4.62 9.88 -4.83
CA GLY A 156 5.96 9.35 -5.02
C GLY A 156 6.26 8.11 -4.19
N LEU A 157 6.79 7.06 -4.85
CA LEU A 157 7.51 5.97 -4.18
C LEU A 157 8.95 6.41 -3.99
N LEU A 158 9.35 6.56 -2.76
CA LEU A 158 10.71 7.01 -2.41
C LEU A 158 11.56 5.82 -2.00
N PHE A 159 12.38 5.33 -2.92
CA PHE A 159 13.33 4.23 -2.71
C PHE A 159 14.55 4.78 -1.98
N VAL A 160 14.47 4.81 -0.65
CA VAL A 160 15.42 5.52 0.21
C VAL A 160 16.82 4.95 0.16
N ILE A 161 16.99 3.61 0.02
CA ILE A 161 18.29 2.97 -0.11
C ILE A 161 18.89 3.20 -1.50
N ALA A 162 18.06 3.16 -2.55
CA ALA A 162 18.49 3.39 -3.93
C ALA A 162 18.66 4.88 -4.27
N ASN A 163 18.23 5.78 -3.38
CA ASN A 163 18.16 7.23 -3.60
C ASN A 163 17.44 7.57 -4.92
N LYS A 164 16.30 6.91 -5.17
CA LYS A 164 15.49 7.10 -6.38
C LYS A 164 14.04 7.39 -5.98
N ALA A 165 13.35 8.16 -6.83
CA ALA A 165 11.92 8.42 -6.67
C ALA A 165 11.17 8.10 -7.97
N VAL A 166 10.11 7.31 -7.86
CA VAL A 166 9.13 7.13 -8.92
C VAL A 166 7.96 8.05 -8.61
N LYS A 167 7.63 8.96 -9.53
CA LYS A 167 6.67 10.03 -9.31
C LYS A 167 5.49 9.91 -10.25
N GLU A 168 4.31 10.25 -9.76
CA GLU A 168 3.07 10.36 -10.51
C GLU A 168 2.31 11.63 -10.11
N VAL A 169 1.45 12.08 -10.99
CA VAL A 169 0.57 13.22 -10.73
C VAL A 169 -0.86 12.78 -10.96
N TYR A 170 -1.69 12.98 -9.95
CA TYR A 170 -3.13 12.69 -10.01
C TYR A 170 -3.93 13.99 -9.89
N ARG A 171 -5.01 14.08 -10.66
CA ARG A 171 -5.98 15.16 -10.59
C ARG A 171 -7.31 14.61 -10.08
N LYS A 172 -8.03 15.41 -9.31
CA LYS A 172 -9.31 14.99 -8.74
C LYS A 172 -10.34 14.67 -9.83
N GLU A 173 -10.31 15.41 -10.94
CA GLU A 173 -11.17 15.22 -12.10
C GLU A 173 -11.06 13.84 -12.74
N ASP A 174 -9.86 13.21 -12.66
CA ASP A 174 -9.57 11.89 -13.25
C ASP A 174 -9.94 10.73 -12.30
N SER A 175 -10.40 11.02 -11.08
CA SER A 175 -10.55 9.99 -10.04
C SER A 175 -11.66 8.96 -10.33
N GLY A 176 -12.67 9.30 -11.12
CA GLY A 176 -13.74 8.39 -11.53
C GLY A 176 -13.19 7.19 -12.29
N ASP A 177 -12.51 7.45 -13.41
CA ASP A 177 -11.94 6.41 -14.28
C ASP A 177 -10.92 5.51 -13.53
N LEU A 178 -10.18 6.14 -12.59
CA LEU A 178 -9.24 5.39 -11.76
C LEU A 178 -9.96 4.44 -10.78
N TRP A 179 -11.09 4.86 -10.19
CA TRP A 179 -11.90 3.99 -9.34
C TRP A 179 -12.49 2.83 -10.13
N ASP A 180 -12.99 3.02 -11.35
CA ASP A 180 -13.55 1.96 -12.20
C ASP A 180 -12.55 0.82 -12.42
N LYS A 181 -11.28 1.17 -12.66
CA LYS A 181 -10.19 0.18 -12.75
C LYS A 181 -10.05 -0.66 -11.47
N TRP A 182 -10.17 -0.04 -10.29
CA TRP A 182 -10.04 -0.74 -9.01
C TRP A 182 -11.29 -1.51 -8.64
N PHE A 183 -12.48 -1.02 -8.99
CA PHE A 183 -13.73 -1.78 -8.89
C PHE A 183 -13.66 -3.06 -9.71
N TYR A 184 -13.18 -2.99 -10.95
CA TYR A 184 -12.96 -4.20 -11.76
C TYR A 184 -12.02 -5.21 -11.10
N LYS A 185 -10.92 -4.75 -10.50
CA LYS A 185 -9.99 -5.65 -9.79
C LYS A 185 -10.61 -6.26 -8.54
N TYR A 186 -11.35 -5.46 -7.80
CA TYR A 186 -12.05 -5.91 -6.59
C TYR A 186 -13.17 -6.89 -6.93
N SER A 187 -13.99 -6.64 -7.95
CA SER A 187 -15.08 -7.52 -8.36
C SER A 187 -14.61 -8.94 -8.68
N ARG A 188 -13.39 -9.10 -9.21
CA ARG A 188 -12.80 -10.42 -9.44
C ARG A 188 -12.54 -11.19 -8.14
N MET A 189 -12.21 -10.49 -7.06
CA MET A 189 -12.07 -11.10 -5.74
C MET A 189 -13.44 -11.47 -5.17
N GLU A 190 -14.45 -10.63 -5.32
CA GLU A 190 -15.82 -10.89 -4.90
C GLU A 190 -16.40 -12.09 -5.63
N ILE A 191 -16.20 -12.20 -6.95
CA ILE A 191 -16.64 -13.34 -7.73
C ILE A 191 -15.95 -14.62 -7.22
N ALA A 192 -14.65 -14.59 -6.98
CA ALA A 192 -13.92 -15.75 -6.45
C ALA A 192 -14.45 -16.18 -5.08
N GLU A 193 -14.79 -15.24 -4.20
CA GLU A 193 -15.40 -15.52 -2.89
C GLU A 193 -16.81 -16.08 -3.03
N LYS A 194 -17.64 -15.48 -3.88
CA LYS A 194 -19.03 -15.87 -4.07
C LYS A 194 -19.16 -17.29 -4.66
N GLU A 195 -18.33 -17.59 -5.65
CA GLU A 195 -18.33 -18.87 -6.34
C GLU A 195 -17.43 -19.93 -5.64
N ASP A 196 -16.72 -19.54 -4.57
CA ASP A 196 -15.71 -20.34 -3.86
C ASP A 196 -14.66 -20.96 -4.81
N VAL A 197 -14.19 -20.17 -5.79
CA VAL A 197 -13.23 -20.59 -6.81
C VAL A 197 -11.90 -19.89 -6.64
N TRP A 198 -10.90 -20.61 -6.16
CA TRP A 198 -9.58 -20.10 -5.80
C TRP A 198 -8.47 -20.78 -6.59
N ASN A 199 -8.43 -20.52 -7.89
CA ASN A 199 -7.49 -21.16 -8.81
C ASN A 199 -6.03 -20.80 -8.49
N ALA A 200 -5.16 -21.80 -8.48
CA ALA A 200 -3.73 -21.57 -8.38
C ALA A 200 -3.21 -20.85 -9.64
N ARG A 201 -2.30 -19.91 -9.44
CA ARG A 201 -1.54 -19.26 -10.52
C ARG A 201 -0.06 -19.64 -10.37
N PRO A 202 0.41 -20.70 -11.06
CA PRO A 202 1.78 -21.16 -10.94
C PRO A 202 2.78 -20.11 -11.42
N SER A 203 3.88 -19.96 -10.68
CA SER A 203 5.00 -19.07 -11.01
C SER A 203 6.29 -19.60 -10.41
N GLY A 204 7.42 -18.98 -10.72
CA GLY A 204 8.72 -19.31 -10.11
C GLY A 204 8.73 -19.16 -8.58
N LEU A 205 7.80 -18.40 -8.00
CA LEU A 205 7.67 -18.25 -6.55
C LEU A 205 7.13 -19.51 -5.86
N CYS A 206 6.42 -20.40 -6.58
CA CYS A 206 5.87 -21.62 -6.02
C CYS A 206 6.95 -22.54 -5.45
N LYS A 207 8.12 -22.60 -6.10
CA LYS A 207 9.19 -23.54 -5.73
C LYS A 207 9.95 -23.18 -4.44
N ARG A 208 9.99 -21.92 -4.03
CA ARG A 208 10.86 -21.48 -2.91
C ARG A 208 10.20 -20.53 -1.93
N HIS A 209 9.09 -19.92 -2.31
CA HIS A 209 8.51 -18.82 -1.56
C HIS A 209 7.01 -18.97 -1.24
N CYS A 210 6.40 -20.08 -1.66
CA CYS A 210 5.00 -20.34 -1.36
C CYS A 210 4.89 -21.14 -0.06
N VAL A 211 4.07 -20.63 0.86
CA VAL A 211 3.84 -21.28 2.16
C VAL A 211 2.74 -22.33 2.14
N VAL A 212 1.95 -22.41 1.05
CA VAL A 212 0.84 -23.37 0.90
C VAL A 212 1.41 -24.72 0.48
N LEU A 213 1.76 -25.56 1.45
CA LEU A 213 2.48 -26.82 1.23
C LEU A 213 1.64 -27.86 0.48
N GLU A 214 0.33 -27.89 0.69
CA GLU A 214 -0.60 -28.84 0.03
C GLU A 214 -0.89 -28.52 -1.45
N CYS A 215 -0.40 -27.37 -1.94
CA CYS A 215 -0.61 -26.99 -3.33
C CYS A 215 0.28 -27.82 -4.26
N VAL A 216 -0.32 -28.48 -5.27
CA VAL A 216 0.39 -29.31 -6.26
C VAL A 216 1.53 -28.60 -7.01
N HIS A 217 1.57 -27.28 -6.98
CA HIS A 217 2.63 -26.46 -7.56
C HIS A 217 3.69 -26.05 -6.56
N ASN A 218 3.57 -26.43 -5.27
CA ASN A 218 4.58 -26.12 -4.25
C ASN A 218 5.82 -26.97 -4.52
N GLY A 219 7.00 -26.36 -4.51
CA GLY A 219 8.24 -27.06 -4.78
C GLY A 219 8.77 -27.95 -3.65
N SER A 220 8.04 -28.02 -2.52
CA SER A 220 8.30 -28.94 -1.42
C SER A 220 7.56 -30.28 -1.59
N ASN A 221 6.73 -30.41 -2.64
CA ASN A 221 6.02 -31.63 -3.02
C ASN A 221 6.76 -32.35 -4.14
#